data_c3acb1dacc27d70d8883d5aeca72545a
#
_entry.id   c3acb1dacc27d70d8883d5aeca72545a
#
_cell.length_a   1.000
_cell.length_b   1.000
_cell.length_c   1.000
_cell.angle_alpha   90.00
_cell.angle_beta   90.00
_cell.angle_gamma   90.00
#
_symmetry.space_group_name_H-M   'P 1'
#
loop_
_entity.id
_entity.type
_entity.pdbx_description
1 polymer ?
#
loop_
_entity_poly.entity_id
_entity_poly.type
_entity_poly.pdbx_seq_one_letter_code
_entity_poly.pdbx_strand_id
1 'polypeptide(L)'
;MYKALNPWAIGVKVPIEQCVELAKKNGFEGIYFDVRWAAQVGPAKAKETLAGLKPAAFGLPFNYSCETSDFTEKVLELGKLAAAAEAIGCTRSSTWVPSWHEEMPYDENFMFHRRRIQWIGEALREHGISFGMEFLGPKTLRDGHKYEFIHTMSEMLRLCYETGTGNLGLLLDCWHWYTSGGTLDDVKALKPEQVVDVHVNDAPPGIPLDQQKDNVRALPGETGVIDVRGFLEALESIGYKGPVMAEPFSKRLSEMPPDQAVAVTAKAIESVWP
;
A
#
# COMPACT_ATOMS: atom_id res chain seq x y z
N MET A 1 -1.67 15.77 -0.42
CA MET A 1 -2.18 14.39 -0.19
C MET A 1 -3.70 14.41 0.06
N TYR A 2 -4.37 13.27 0.03
CA TYR A 2 -5.81 13.16 0.24
C TYR A 2 -6.18 11.86 0.93
N LYS A 3 -7.30 11.87 1.68
CA LYS A 3 -7.79 10.71 2.42
C LYS A 3 -8.49 9.73 1.47
N ALA A 4 -8.08 8.46 1.47
CA ALA A 4 -8.72 7.40 0.70
C ALA A 4 -9.14 6.23 1.60
N LEU A 5 -10.26 5.60 1.27
CA LEU A 5 -10.75 4.43 1.98
C LEU A 5 -10.16 3.16 1.35
N ASN A 6 -9.49 2.34 2.17
CA ASN A 6 -9.21 0.94 1.83
C ASN A 6 -10.20 0.05 2.62
N PRO A 7 -11.29 -0.42 2.00
CA PRO A 7 -12.31 -1.17 2.72
C PRO A 7 -11.79 -2.51 3.25
N TRP A 8 -10.90 -3.18 2.51
CA TRP A 8 -10.37 -4.49 2.92
C TRP A 8 -9.46 -4.40 4.15
N ALA A 9 -8.65 -3.35 4.24
CA ALA A 9 -7.72 -3.14 5.35
C ALA A 9 -8.43 -2.92 6.70
N ILE A 10 -9.69 -2.52 6.66
CA ILE A 10 -10.55 -2.33 7.84
C ILE A 10 -11.65 -3.40 7.99
N GLY A 11 -11.56 -4.48 7.21
CA GLY A 11 -12.48 -5.63 7.30
C GLY A 11 -13.88 -5.40 6.72
N VAL A 12 -14.10 -4.34 5.95
CA VAL A 12 -15.40 -4.03 5.31
C VAL A 12 -15.54 -4.85 4.03
N LYS A 13 -16.52 -5.75 4.01
CA LYS A 13 -16.78 -6.70 2.91
C LYS A 13 -18.20 -6.50 2.37
N VAL A 14 -18.42 -5.36 1.73
CA VAL A 14 -19.69 -5.02 1.07
C VAL A 14 -19.44 -4.67 -0.41
N PRO A 15 -20.47 -4.65 -1.27
CA PRO A 15 -20.32 -4.22 -2.67
C PRO A 15 -19.68 -2.85 -2.79
N ILE A 16 -18.98 -2.62 -3.90
CA ILE A 16 -18.23 -1.38 -4.11
C ILE A 16 -19.14 -0.13 -4.08
N GLU A 17 -20.36 -0.24 -4.54
CA GLU A 17 -21.36 0.82 -4.51
C GLU A 17 -21.62 1.30 -3.06
N GLN A 18 -21.77 0.36 -2.14
CA GLN A 18 -21.95 0.66 -0.73
C GLN A 18 -20.65 1.21 -0.10
N CYS A 19 -19.48 0.68 -0.49
CA CYS A 19 -18.18 1.25 -0.06
C CYS A 19 -18.05 2.72 -0.49
N VAL A 20 -18.46 3.05 -1.71
CA VAL A 20 -18.44 4.43 -2.25
C VAL A 20 -19.37 5.35 -1.45
N GLU A 21 -20.60 4.92 -1.15
CA GLU A 21 -21.53 5.68 -0.31
C GLU A 21 -20.95 5.95 1.08
N LEU A 22 -20.39 4.93 1.72
CA LEU A 22 -19.76 5.05 3.04
C LEU A 22 -18.53 5.95 3.01
N ALA A 23 -17.68 5.86 1.98
CA ALA A 23 -16.52 6.71 1.81
C ALA A 23 -16.94 8.18 1.69
N LYS A 24 -17.90 8.51 0.83
CA LYS A 24 -18.42 9.88 0.64
C LYS A 24 -19.04 10.44 1.92
N LYS A 25 -19.87 9.65 2.60
CA LYS A 25 -20.52 10.04 3.87
C LYS A 25 -19.51 10.41 4.94
N ASN A 26 -18.32 9.80 4.92
CA ASN A 26 -17.28 10.00 5.92
C ASN A 26 -16.11 10.88 5.44
N GLY A 27 -16.28 11.61 4.33
CA GLY A 27 -15.32 12.62 3.87
C GLY A 27 -14.04 12.06 3.23
N PHE A 28 -14.05 10.82 2.77
CA PHE A 28 -12.96 10.32 1.93
C PHE A 28 -13.07 10.90 0.52
N GLU A 29 -11.93 11.21 -0.08
CA GLU A 29 -11.82 11.75 -1.42
C GLU A 29 -11.50 10.68 -2.48
N GLY A 30 -11.00 9.53 -2.03
CA GLY A 30 -10.64 8.40 -2.89
C GLY A 30 -10.98 7.07 -2.27
N ILE A 31 -10.88 6.03 -3.08
CA ILE A 31 -11.14 4.65 -2.67
C ILE A 31 -10.15 3.69 -3.35
N TYR A 32 -9.66 2.74 -2.57
CA TYR A 32 -8.94 1.57 -3.07
C TYR A 32 -9.95 0.55 -3.63
N PHE A 33 -9.65 -0.07 -4.77
CA PHE A 33 -10.61 -0.93 -5.48
C PHE A 33 -9.93 -2.17 -6.08
N ASP A 34 -10.74 -3.17 -6.44
CA ASP A 34 -10.28 -4.32 -7.24
C ASP A 34 -10.27 -3.94 -8.73
N VAL A 35 -9.11 -3.96 -9.35
CA VAL A 35 -8.96 -3.65 -10.78
C VAL A 35 -9.70 -4.61 -11.69
N ARG A 36 -9.91 -5.86 -11.27
CA ARG A 36 -10.72 -6.82 -12.02
C ARG A 36 -12.19 -6.40 -12.10
N TRP A 37 -12.73 -5.85 -11.00
CA TRP A 37 -14.07 -5.27 -11.02
C TRP A 37 -14.17 -4.17 -12.07
N ALA A 38 -13.22 -3.22 -12.09
CA ALA A 38 -13.24 -2.13 -13.07
C ALA A 38 -13.16 -2.64 -14.51
N ALA A 39 -12.33 -3.64 -14.78
CA ALA A 39 -12.23 -4.28 -16.09
C ALA A 39 -13.52 -5.00 -16.48
N GLN A 40 -14.19 -5.68 -15.53
CA GLN A 40 -15.41 -6.44 -15.77
C GLN A 40 -16.61 -5.56 -16.09
N VAL A 41 -16.81 -4.46 -15.33
CA VAL A 41 -17.97 -3.58 -15.54
C VAL A 41 -17.74 -2.55 -16.65
N GLY A 42 -16.50 -2.35 -17.04
CA GLY A 42 -16.08 -1.37 -18.04
C GLY A 42 -15.98 0.06 -17.50
N PRO A 43 -15.22 0.94 -18.21
CA PRO A 43 -14.81 2.24 -17.66
C PRO A 43 -15.97 3.21 -17.42
N ALA A 44 -17.00 3.19 -18.26
CA ALA A 44 -18.16 4.07 -18.09
C ALA A 44 -18.92 3.72 -16.80
N LYS A 45 -19.22 2.45 -16.58
CA LYS A 45 -19.91 1.99 -15.38
C LYS A 45 -19.06 2.15 -14.13
N ALA A 46 -17.76 1.88 -14.21
CA ALA A 46 -16.84 2.08 -13.09
C ALA A 46 -16.78 3.56 -12.66
N LYS A 47 -16.67 4.50 -13.58
CA LYS A 47 -16.71 5.94 -13.28
C LYS A 47 -18.04 6.38 -12.67
N GLU A 48 -19.16 5.89 -13.20
CA GLU A 48 -20.49 6.14 -12.64
C GLU A 48 -20.57 5.65 -11.19
N THR A 49 -20.12 4.41 -10.94
CA THR A 49 -20.14 3.81 -9.61
C THR A 49 -19.25 4.56 -8.61
N LEU A 50 -18.03 4.97 -9.02
CA LEU A 50 -17.13 5.75 -8.17
C LEU A 50 -17.72 7.14 -7.80
N ALA A 51 -18.69 7.63 -8.55
CA ALA A 51 -19.47 8.82 -8.22
C ALA A 51 -18.63 10.05 -7.81
N GLY A 52 -17.52 10.27 -8.49
CA GLY A 52 -16.58 11.37 -8.24
C GLY A 52 -15.49 11.12 -7.22
N LEU A 53 -15.46 9.96 -6.52
CA LEU A 53 -14.28 9.56 -5.76
C LEU A 53 -13.11 9.26 -6.69
N LYS A 54 -11.91 9.65 -6.27
CA LYS A 54 -10.66 9.31 -6.96
C LYS A 54 -10.43 7.79 -6.86
N PRO A 55 -10.15 7.07 -7.97
CA PRO A 55 -9.63 5.71 -7.89
C PRO A 55 -8.21 5.76 -7.34
N ALA A 56 -8.05 5.56 -6.02
CA ALA A 56 -6.83 5.88 -5.30
C ALA A 56 -5.65 5.00 -5.69
N ALA A 57 -5.84 3.69 -5.59
CA ALA A 57 -4.89 2.67 -5.98
C ALA A 57 -5.58 1.31 -6.09
N PHE A 58 -4.89 0.32 -6.65
CA PHE A 58 -5.25 -1.09 -6.61
C PHE A 58 -4.04 -1.96 -6.29
N GLY A 59 -4.25 -3.08 -5.60
CA GLY A 59 -3.20 -4.07 -5.36
C GLY A 59 -2.84 -4.85 -6.61
N LEU A 60 -1.59 -5.31 -6.71
CA LEU A 60 -1.20 -6.24 -7.76
C LEU A 60 -2.15 -7.46 -7.73
N PRO A 61 -2.88 -7.75 -8.81
CA PRO A 61 -3.97 -8.71 -8.77
C PRO A 61 -3.53 -10.18 -8.82
N PHE A 62 -2.24 -10.47 -8.54
CA PHE A 62 -1.71 -11.84 -8.49
C PHE A 62 -0.46 -11.94 -7.61
N ASN A 63 -0.17 -13.16 -7.16
CA ASN A 63 1.10 -13.46 -6.49
C ASN A 63 2.21 -13.54 -7.55
N TYR A 64 3.11 -12.55 -7.56
CA TYR A 64 4.21 -12.49 -8.51
C TYR A 64 5.37 -13.46 -8.20
N SER A 65 5.34 -14.14 -7.05
CA SER A 65 6.31 -15.20 -6.71
C SER A 65 5.89 -16.60 -7.20
N CYS A 66 4.81 -16.70 -8.00
CA CYS A 66 4.34 -17.96 -8.58
C CYS A 66 5.34 -18.54 -9.62
N GLU A 67 5.07 -19.74 -10.13
CA GLU A 67 5.86 -20.38 -11.19
C GLU A 67 6.03 -19.47 -12.42
N THR A 68 7.15 -19.64 -13.14
CA THR A 68 7.52 -18.70 -14.23
C THR A 68 6.53 -18.71 -15.40
N SER A 69 5.94 -19.86 -15.75
CA SER A 69 4.90 -19.96 -16.78
C SER A 69 3.69 -19.12 -16.42
N ASP A 70 3.18 -19.31 -15.19
CA ASP A 70 2.02 -18.59 -14.67
C ASP A 70 2.30 -17.09 -14.54
N PHE A 71 3.52 -16.73 -14.13
CA PHE A 71 3.93 -15.33 -14.02
C PHE A 71 3.84 -14.60 -15.37
N THR A 72 4.34 -15.23 -16.44
CA THR A 72 4.29 -14.62 -17.78
C THR A 72 2.86 -14.36 -18.23
N GLU A 73 1.96 -15.34 -18.08
CA GLU A 73 0.55 -15.15 -18.41
C GLU A 73 -0.11 -14.03 -17.59
N LYS A 74 0.18 -13.97 -16.29
CA LYS A 74 -0.37 -12.94 -15.40
C LYS A 74 0.13 -11.53 -15.70
N VAL A 75 1.39 -11.39 -16.17
CA VAL A 75 1.91 -10.09 -16.61
C VAL A 75 1.21 -9.65 -17.92
N LEU A 76 0.95 -10.58 -18.85
CA LEU A 76 0.19 -10.26 -20.05
C LEU A 76 -1.28 -9.86 -19.72
N GLU A 77 -1.91 -10.54 -18.76
CA GLU A 77 -3.24 -10.16 -18.26
C GLU A 77 -3.20 -8.79 -17.57
N LEU A 78 -2.15 -8.48 -16.81
CA LEU A 78 -1.98 -7.21 -16.12
C LEU A 78 -2.10 -6.01 -17.06
N GLY A 79 -1.57 -6.09 -18.27
CA GLY A 79 -1.70 -5.02 -19.27
C GLY A 79 -3.16 -4.67 -19.57
N LYS A 80 -4.05 -5.67 -19.68
CA LYS A 80 -5.49 -5.44 -19.88
C LYS A 80 -6.16 -4.81 -18.67
N LEU A 81 -5.77 -5.23 -17.47
CA LEU A 81 -6.27 -4.67 -16.21
C LEU A 81 -5.76 -3.24 -16.02
N ALA A 82 -4.50 -2.97 -16.35
CA ALA A 82 -3.89 -1.65 -16.31
C ALA A 82 -4.61 -0.67 -17.27
N ALA A 83 -4.98 -1.12 -18.47
CA ALA A 83 -5.78 -0.32 -19.40
C ALA A 83 -7.16 0.06 -18.81
N ALA A 84 -7.80 -0.85 -18.08
CA ALA A 84 -9.05 -0.54 -17.39
C ALA A 84 -8.86 0.47 -16.24
N ALA A 85 -7.76 0.37 -15.49
CA ALA A 85 -7.40 1.33 -14.45
C ALA A 85 -7.08 2.72 -15.03
N GLU A 86 -6.29 2.80 -16.08
CA GLU A 86 -6.01 4.03 -16.84
C GLU A 86 -7.30 4.69 -17.30
N ALA A 87 -8.21 3.92 -17.91
CA ALA A 87 -9.47 4.42 -18.44
C ALA A 87 -10.36 5.08 -17.39
N ILE A 88 -10.24 4.72 -16.10
CA ILE A 88 -10.95 5.37 -15.00
C ILE A 88 -10.13 6.46 -14.30
N GLY A 89 -8.87 6.66 -14.69
CA GLY A 89 -7.97 7.66 -14.15
C GLY A 89 -7.16 7.20 -12.92
N CYS A 90 -7.05 5.89 -12.68
CA CYS A 90 -6.16 5.35 -11.66
C CYS A 90 -4.71 5.32 -12.18
N THR A 91 -3.80 5.88 -11.39
CA THR A 91 -2.37 5.99 -11.73
C THR A 91 -1.46 5.26 -10.75
N ARG A 92 -2.00 4.42 -9.87
CA ARG A 92 -1.24 3.76 -8.80
C ARG A 92 -1.64 2.31 -8.64
N SER A 93 -0.64 1.46 -8.49
CA SER A 93 -0.77 0.07 -8.06
C SER A 93 0.31 -0.22 -7.02
N SER A 94 0.09 -1.20 -6.15
CA SER A 94 1.05 -1.54 -5.11
C SER A 94 1.09 -3.03 -4.78
N THR A 95 2.21 -3.47 -4.18
CA THR A 95 2.38 -4.80 -3.61
C THR A 95 3.47 -4.76 -2.54
N TRP A 96 3.59 -5.84 -1.77
CA TRP A 96 4.62 -6.01 -0.75
C TRP A 96 5.69 -7.02 -1.17
N VAL A 97 6.85 -6.95 -0.53
CA VAL A 97 7.98 -7.87 -0.71
C VAL A 97 8.26 -8.58 0.61
N PRO A 98 8.35 -9.92 0.64
CA PRO A 98 8.72 -10.65 1.85
C PRO A 98 10.08 -10.21 2.38
N SER A 99 10.21 -10.07 3.70
CA SER A 99 11.47 -9.69 4.35
C SER A 99 12.39 -10.88 4.67
N TRP A 100 12.13 -12.04 4.13
CA TRP A 100 12.88 -13.28 4.31
C TRP A 100 12.70 -14.27 3.17
N HIS A 101 13.58 -15.27 3.09
CA HIS A 101 13.45 -16.42 2.20
C HIS A 101 14.11 -17.68 2.82
N GLU A 102 13.55 -18.87 2.54
CA GLU A 102 14.08 -20.13 3.07
C GLU A 102 15.21 -20.71 2.23
N GLU A 103 15.22 -20.46 0.94
CA GLU A 103 16.12 -21.12 -0.01
C GLU A 103 17.12 -20.15 -0.64
N MET A 104 16.67 -18.96 -1.06
CA MET A 104 17.50 -17.99 -1.78
C MET A 104 18.24 -17.06 -0.81
N PRO A 105 19.59 -17.00 -0.84
CA PRO A 105 20.37 -15.94 -0.20
C PRO A 105 19.99 -14.56 -0.72
N TYR A 106 20.37 -13.50 -0.01
CA TYR A 106 19.97 -12.12 -0.28
C TYR A 106 20.17 -11.72 -1.76
N ASP A 107 21.33 -11.93 -2.34
CA ASP A 107 21.64 -11.48 -3.71
C ASP A 107 20.81 -12.24 -4.76
N GLU A 108 20.61 -13.54 -4.58
CA GLU A 108 19.78 -14.35 -5.49
C GLU A 108 18.31 -13.91 -5.40
N ASN A 109 17.81 -13.70 -4.18
CA ASN A 109 16.45 -13.23 -3.93
C ASN A 109 16.25 -11.81 -4.47
N PHE A 110 17.26 -10.93 -4.33
CA PHE A 110 17.25 -9.59 -4.90
C PHE A 110 17.12 -9.63 -6.43
N MET A 111 17.90 -10.47 -7.09
CA MET A 111 17.85 -10.62 -8.54
C MET A 111 16.53 -11.24 -9.02
N PHE A 112 15.95 -12.16 -8.25
CA PHE A 112 14.63 -12.73 -8.52
C PHE A 112 13.54 -11.66 -8.49
N HIS A 113 13.45 -10.88 -7.40
CA HIS A 113 12.48 -9.79 -7.24
C HIS A 113 12.69 -8.71 -8.30
N ARG A 114 13.94 -8.28 -8.51
CA ARG A 114 14.27 -7.24 -9.48
C ARG A 114 13.75 -7.57 -10.87
N ARG A 115 13.97 -8.80 -11.37
CA ARG A 115 13.52 -9.22 -12.70
C ARG A 115 12.01 -9.21 -12.84
N ARG A 116 11.29 -9.77 -11.85
CA ARG A 116 9.83 -9.87 -11.89
C ARG A 116 9.16 -8.53 -11.73
N ILE A 117 9.64 -7.71 -10.80
CA ILE A 117 9.16 -6.36 -10.57
C ILE A 117 9.41 -5.46 -11.78
N GLN A 118 10.53 -5.64 -12.48
CA GLN A 118 10.81 -4.94 -13.74
C GLN A 118 9.71 -5.21 -14.77
N TRP A 119 9.34 -6.46 -15.03
CA TRP A 119 8.30 -6.80 -16.00
C TRP A 119 6.93 -6.25 -15.63
N ILE A 120 6.58 -6.31 -14.35
CA ILE A 120 5.34 -5.71 -13.83
C ILE A 120 5.39 -4.19 -14.01
N GLY A 121 6.50 -3.55 -13.62
CA GLY A 121 6.70 -2.12 -13.76
C GLY A 121 6.58 -1.64 -15.20
N GLU A 122 7.18 -2.37 -16.15
CA GLU A 122 7.06 -2.08 -17.59
C GLU A 122 5.60 -2.15 -18.07
N ALA A 123 4.88 -3.22 -17.73
CA ALA A 123 3.46 -3.37 -18.08
C ALA A 123 2.57 -2.27 -17.51
N LEU A 124 2.82 -1.85 -16.27
CA LEU A 124 2.08 -0.74 -15.63
C LEU A 124 2.45 0.62 -16.21
N ARG A 125 3.74 0.83 -16.56
CA ARG A 125 4.23 2.09 -17.13
C ARG A 125 3.59 2.42 -18.48
N GLU A 126 3.30 1.42 -19.30
CA GLU A 126 2.60 1.60 -20.59
C GLU A 126 1.23 2.28 -20.42
N HIS A 127 0.64 2.20 -19.22
CA HIS A 127 -0.63 2.79 -18.86
C HIS A 127 -0.52 3.98 -17.88
N GLY A 128 0.69 4.55 -17.74
CA GLY A 128 0.91 5.70 -16.85
C GLY A 128 0.74 5.38 -15.35
N ILE A 129 0.86 4.10 -14.96
CA ILE A 129 0.66 3.66 -13.58
C ILE A 129 2.02 3.52 -12.87
N SER A 130 2.15 4.21 -11.74
CA SER A 130 3.27 4.02 -10.80
C SER A 130 3.05 2.79 -9.94
N PHE A 131 4.14 2.08 -9.62
CA PHE A 131 4.08 0.83 -8.87
C PHE A 131 4.78 0.97 -7.51
N GLY A 132 4.01 0.90 -6.43
CA GLY A 132 4.47 1.01 -5.05
C GLY A 132 4.91 -0.33 -4.49
N MET A 133 6.12 -0.38 -3.96
CA MET A 133 6.71 -1.56 -3.33
C MET A 133 6.77 -1.35 -1.82
N GLU A 134 6.14 -2.23 -1.04
CA GLU A 134 6.18 -2.20 0.40
C GLU A 134 7.29 -3.10 0.94
N PHE A 135 8.13 -2.57 1.80
CA PHE A 135 9.06 -3.36 2.62
C PHE A 135 8.38 -3.73 3.95
N LEU A 136 8.72 -4.89 4.51
CA LEU A 136 8.14 -5.36 5.76
C LEU A 136 9.14 -5.19 6.91
N GLY A 137 8.96 -4.15 7.74
CA GLY A 137 9.88 -3.73 8.79
C GLY A 137 10.00 -4.64 10.01
N PRO A 138 8.92 -5.31 10.51
CA PRO A 138 8.99 -6.02 11.79
C PRO A 138 10.06 -7.12 11.82
N LYS A 139 10.90 -7.10 12.89
CA LYS A 139 11.90 -8.15 13.12
C LYS A 139 11.25 -9.52 13.28
N THR A 140 10.07 -9.56 13.91
CA THR A 140 9.31 -10.79 14.14
C THR A 140 8.90 -11.54 12.87
N LEU A 141 8.92 -10.90 11.70
CA LEU A 141 8.69 -11.52 10.39
C LEU A 141 9.95 -12.23 9.86
N ARG A 142 11.13 -11.85 10.35
CA ARG A 142 12.41 -12.43 9.91
C ARG A 142 12.96 -13.47 10.89
N ASP A 143 12.54 -13.40 12.16
CA ASP A 143 13.02 -14.31 13.21
C ASP A 143 12.71 -15.77 12.88
N GLY A 144 13.76 -16.58 12.91
CA GLY A 144 13.67 -18.03 12.65
C GLY A 144 13.75 -18.43 11.18
N HIS A 145 13.79 -17.48 10.26
CA HIS A 145 13.97 -17.75 8.83
C HIS A 145 15.45 -17.80 8.45
N LYS A 146 15.77 -18.54 7.39
CA LYS A 146 17.15 -18.85 7.02
C LYS A 146 17.90 -17.63 6.46
N TYR A 147 17.26 -16.84 5.62
CA TYR A 147 17.86 -15.67 4.99
C TYR A 147 16.97 -14.45 5.18
N GLU A 148 17.48 -13.42 5.82
CA GLU A 148 16.82 -12.13 5.88
C GLU A 148 16.86 -11.46 4.50
N PHE A 149 15.85 -10.64 4.23
CA PHE A 149 15.74 -9.89 3.00
C PHE A 149 15.32 -8.45 3.26
N ILE A 150 15.05 -7.68 2.22
CA ILE A 150 14.66 -6.28 2.25
C ILE A 150 13.63 -6.01 3.35
N HIS A 151 13.97 -5.13 4.30
CA HIS A 151 13.10 -4.76 5.41
C HIS A 151 13.24 -3.29 5.82
N THR A 152 13.98 -2.50 5.06
CA THR A 152 14.16 -1.07 5.27
C THR A 152 13.77 -0.26 4.04
N MET A 153 13.44 1.02 4.27
CA MET A 153 13.08 1.95 3.20
C MET A 153 14.22 2.11 2.18
N SER A 154 15.46 2.23 2.63
CA SER A 154 16.62 2.43 1.75
C SER A 154 16.90 1.21 0.86
N GLU A 155 16.74 0.00 1.38
CA GLU A 155 16.89 -1.23 0.59
C GLU A 155 15.80 -1.36 -0.46
N MET A 156 14.54 -1.00 -0.11
CA MET A 156 13.43 -1.02 -1.06
C MET A 156 13.61 0.03 -2.16
N LEU A 157 14.04 1.22 -1.83
CA LEU A 157 14.39 2.26 -2.82
C LEU A 157 15.49 1.80 -3.77
N ARG A 158 16.50 1.09 -3.25
CA ARG A 158 17.54 0.47 -4.09
C ARG A 158 16.93 -0.52 -5.09
N LEU A 159 16.04 -1.42 -4.63
CA LEU A 159 15.36 -2.36 -5.51
C LEU A 159 14.57 -1.64 -6.60
N CYS A 160 13.76 -0.64 -6.21
CA CYS A 160 13.00 0.18 -7.16
C CYS A 160 13.90 0.83 -8.22
N TYR A 161 15.01 1.43 -7.80
CA TYR A 161 15.96 2.09 -8.69
C TYR A 161 16.64 1.10 -9.67
N GLU A 162 17.07 -0.06 -9.17
CA GLU A 162 17.81 -1.05 -9.97
C GLU A 162 16.94 -1.80 -10.99
N THR A 163 15.60 -1.69 -10.93
CA THR A 163 14.72 -2.19 -12.02
C THR A 163 14.85 -1.38 -13.30
N GLY A 164 15.17 -0.08 -13.20
CA GLY A 164 15.37 0.83 -14.33
C GLY A 164 14.10 1.23 -15.07
N THR A 165 12.90 0.90 -14.57
CA THR A 165 11.62 1.21 -15.26
C THR A 165 11.18 2.66 -15.12
N GLY A 166 11.62 3.34 -14.05
CA GLY A 166 11.35 4.76 -13.79
C GLY A 166 9.97 5.08 -13.20
N ASN A 167 9.09 4.07 -13.02
CA ASN A 167 7.76 4.24 -12.44
C ASN A 167 7.58 3.49 -11.11
N LEU A 168 8.65 2.96 -10.53
CA LEU A 168 8.63 2.31 -9.22
C LEU A 168 8.95 3.29 -8.10
N GLY A 169 8.28 3.07 -6.98
CA GLY A 169 8.51 3.79 -5.73
C GLY A 169 7.99 2.99 -4.54
N LEU A 170 7.78 3.65 -3.44
CA LEU A 170 7.32 3.03 -2.20
C LEU A 170 5.78 2.98 -2.13
N LEU A 171 5.23 1.85 -1.71
CA LEU A 171 4.11 1.89 -0.79
C LEU A 171 4.75 2.11 0.58
N LEU A 172 4.56 3.30 1.14
CA LEU A 172 5.19 3.70 2.40
C LEU A 172 4.17 3.59 3.54
N ASP A 173 4.26 2.49 4.29
CA ASP A 173 3.46 2.27 5.49
C ASP A 173 4.23 2.77 6.73
N CYS A 174 3.60 3.60 7.53
CA CYS A 174 4.19 4.13 8.77
C CYS A 174 4.53 3.03 9.79
N TRP A 175 3.83 1.89 9.75
CA TRP A 175 4.17 0.70 10.56
C TRP A 175 5.53 0.11 10.20
N HIS A 176 5.73 -0.12 8.91
CA HIS A 176 6.98 -0.71 8.44
C HIS A 176 8.14 0.27 8.54
N TRP A 177 7.88 1.57 8.34
CA TRP A 177 8.83 2.64 8.61
C TRP A 177 9.22 2.65 10.10
N TYR A 178 8.25 2.64 11.03
CA TYR A 178 8.50 2.61 12.46
C TYR A 178 9.24 1.35 12.89
N THR A 179 8.77 0.17 12.49
CA THR A 179 9.33 -1.12 12.92
C THR A 179 10.70 -1.43 12.34
N SER A 180 11.10 -0.76 11.26
CA SER A 180 12.48 -0.80 10.72
C SER A 180 13.42 0.24 11.35
N GLY A 181 12.94 1.06 12.28
CA GLY A 181 13.72 2.12 12.91
C GLY A 181 13.90 3.37 12.06
N GLY A 182 12.99 3.60 11.11
CA GLY A 182 12.98 4.79 10.25
C GLY A 182 12.78 6.09 11.03
N THR A 183 13.33 7.17 10.52
CA THR A 183 13.27 8.52 11.12
C THR A 183 12.47 9.48 10.23
N LEU A 184 11.97 10.58 10.81
CA LEU A 184 11.29 11.63 10.02
C LEU A 184 12.23 12.28 9.00
N ASP A 185 13.52 12.34 9.29
CA ASP A 185 14.50 12.88 8.36
C ASP A 185 14.70 11.98 7.14
N ASP A 186 14.58 10.66 7.30
CA ASP A 186 14.56 9.73 6.16
C ASP A 186 13.37 10.00 5.24
N VAL A 187 12.17 10.27 5.80
CA VAL A 187 10.98 10.61 5.02
C VAL A 187 11.16 11.96 4.31
N LYS A 188 11.70 12.97 4.99
CA LYS A 188 11.99 14.30 4.41
C LYS A 188 13.06 14.27 3.32
N ALA A 189 13.93 13.25 3.30
CA ALA A 189 14.93 13.07 2.26
C ALA A 189 14.36 12.45 0.96
N LEU A 190 13.13 11.96 0.98
CA LEU A 190 12.48 11.42 -0.20
C LEU A 190 12.10 12.51 -1.20
N LYS A 191 12.06 12.13 -2.48
CA LYS A 191 11.38 12.91 -3.50
C LYS A 191 9.92 12.46 -3.60
N PRO A 192 8.96 13.36 -3.90
CA PRO A 192 7.54 13.01 -3.93
C PRO A 192 7.21 11.88 -4.90
N GLU A 193 7.92 11.77 -6.03
CA GLU A 193 7.75 10.70 -7.01
C GLU A 193 8.24 9.33 -6.54
N GLN A 194 9.01 9.25 -5.46
CA GLN A 194 9.43 8.00 -4.85
C GLN A 194 8.34 7.41 -3.93
N VAL A 195 7.26 8.15 -3.65
CA VAL A 195 6.15 7.70 -2.82
C VAL A 195 4.91 7.52 -3.69
N VAL A 196 4.54 6.27 -3.94
CA VAL A 196 3.38 5.91 -4.78
C VAL A 196 2.10 5.87 -3.96
N ASP A 197 2.15 5.24 -2.80
CA ASP A 197 1.00 5.03 -1.92
C ASP A 197 1.43 5.15 -0.45
N VAL A 198 0.49 5.51 0.44
CA VAL A 198 0.79 5.68 1.87
C VAL A 198 -0.24 4.97 2.73
N HIS A 199 0.24 4.10 3.61
CA HIS A 199 -0.56 3.49 4.66
C HIS A 199 -0.24 4.09 6.03
N VAL A 200 -1.28 4.25 6.86
CA VAL A 200 -1.15 4.77 8.24
C VAL A 200 -1.89 3.89 9.24
N ASN A 201 -1.29 3.71 10.39
CA ASN A 201 -1.80 2.97 11.53
C ASN A 201 -1.01 3.38 12.78
N ASP A 202 -1.19 2.71 13.90
CA ASP A 202 -0.42 2.95 15.12
C ASP A 202 0.01 1.62 15.75
N ALA A 203 0.93 1.65 16.70
CA ALA A 203 1.47 0.47 17.37
C ALA A 203 0.86 0.27 18.75
N PRO A 204 0.69 -0.99 19.22
CA PRO A 204 0.31 -1.25 20.60
C PRO A 204 1.34 -0.69 21.58
N PRO A 205 0.91 -0.03 22.68
CA PRO A 205 1.83 0.54 23.65
C PRO A 205 2.49 -0.54 24.50
N GLY A 206 3.72 -0.26 24.98
CA GLY A 206 4.45 -1.12 25.90
C GLY A 206 5.08 -2.36 25.28
N ILE A 207 5.01 -2.55 23.98
CA ILE A 207 5.68 -3.62 23.25
C ILE A 207 7.00 -3.07 22.67
N PRO A 208 8.17 -3.69 22.96
CA PRO A 208 9.43 -3.32 22.36
C PRO A 208 9.40 -3.38 20.82
N LEU A 209 10.16 -2.50 20.16
CA LEU A 209 10.19 -2.37 18.70
C LEU A 209 10.44 -3.71 17.99
N ASP A 210 11.39 -4.50 18.50
CA ASP A 210 11.79 -5.79 17.94
C ASP A 210 10.80 -6.94 18.24
N GLN A 211 9.76 -6.68 19.05
CA GLN A 211 8.69 -7.62 19.38
C GLN A 211 7.34 -7.23 18.76
N GLN A 212 7.27 -6.14 18.02
CA GLN A 212 6.07 -5.74 17.31
C GLN A 212 5.69 -6.77 16.25
N LYS A 213 4.39 -7.10 16.19
CA LYS A 213 3.85 -8.14 15.30
C LYS A 213 3.01 -7.50 14.21
N ASP A 214 3.29 -7.84 12.98
CA ASP A 214 2.71 -7.22 11.78
C ASP A 214 1.17 -7.13 11.78
N ASN A 215 0.49 -8.18 12.19
CA ASN A 215 -0.97 -8.23 12.22
C ASN A 215 -1.61 -7.74 13.53
N VAL A 216 -0.86 -7.01 14.38
CA VAL A 216 -1.32 -6.47 15.65
C VAL A 216 -1.03 -4.98 15.67
N ARG A 217 -1.92 -4.22 15.08
CA ARG A 217 -1.81 -2.76 14.93
C ARG A 217 -2.99 -2.05 15.59
N ALA A 218 -2.89 -0.75 15.76
CA ALA A 218 -3.95 0.15 16.21
C ALA A 218 -4.35 1.13 15.09
N LEU A 219 -5.46 1.82 15.27
CA LEU A 219 -5.87 2.90 14.36
C LEU A 219 -4.88 4.07 14.43
N PRO A 220 -4.73 4.84 13.33
CA PRO A 220 -3.88 6.04 13.32
C PRO A 220 -4.16 6.95 14.51
N GLY A 221 -3.13 7.26 15.31
CA GLY A 221 -3.21 8.13 16.48
C GLY A 221 -3.96 7.56 17.70
N GLU A 222 -4.33 6.27 17.70
CA GLU A 222 -5.06 5.65 18.80
C GLU A 222 -4.20 5.50 20.06
N THR A 223 -2.92 5.27 19.90
CA THR A 223 -1.98 5.01 21.01
C THR A 223 -0.90 6.06 21.15
N GLY A 224 -0.55 6.75 20.08
CA GLY A 224 0.54 7.73 20.02
C GLY A 224 1.94 7.12 20.11
N VAL A 225 2.08 5.83 19.84
CA VAL A 225 3.38 5.15 19.78
C VAL A 225 4.13 5.52 18.51
N ILE A 226 3.42 5.55 17.37
CA ILE A 226 3.95 6.05 16.11
C ILE A 226 3.59 7.53 15.99
N ASP A 227 4.57 8.39 15.70
CA ASP A 227 4.32 9.79 15.38
C ASP A 227 3.72 9.92 13.96
N VAL A 228 2.45 9.48 13.82
CA VAL A 228 1.75 9.47 12.53
C VAL A 228 1.55 10.89 11.99
N ARG A 229 1.29 11.87 12.87
CA ARG A 229 1.17 13.28 12.46
C ARG A 229 2.47 13.80 11.89
N GLY A 230 3.59 13.63 12.60
CA GLY A 230 4.90 14.03 12.11
C GLY A 230 5.31 13.32 10.81
N PHE A 231 4.94 12.04 10.66
CA PHE A 231 5.13 11.29 9.42
C PHE A 231 4.35 11.91 8.25
N LEU A 232 3.08 12.27 8.44
CA LEU A 232 2.26 12.94 7.42
C LEU A 232 2.75 14.36 7.11
N GLU A 233 3.17 15.13 8.13
CA GLU A 233 3.79 16.46 7.95
C GLU A 233 5.10 16.37 7.14
N ALA A 234 5.91 15.34 7.38
CA ALA A 234 7.10 15.08 6.58
C ALA A 234 6.77 14.80 5.10
N LEU A 235 5.75 13.98 4.83
CA LEU A 235 5.25 13.73 3.48
C LEU A 235 4.68 14.99 2.81
N GLU A 236 3.96 15.82 3.55
CA GLU A 236 3.46 17.10 3.03
C GLU A 236 4.60 18.04 2.66
N SER A 237 5.65 18.09 3.50
CA SER A 237 6.83 18.96 3.31
C SER A 237 7.61 18.65 2.04
N ILE A 238 7.66 17.39 1.63
CA ILE A 238 8.27 16.96 0.36
C ILE A 238 7.35 17.14 -0.85
N GLY A 239 6.09 17.55 -0.63
CA GLY A 239 5.12 17.80 -1.70
C GLY A 239 4.35 16.55 -2.17
N TYR A 240 4.29 15.47 -1.39
CA TYR A 240 3.46 14.31 -1.72
C TYR A 240 1.99 14.71 -1.88
N LYS A 241 1.34 14.27 -2.96
CA LYS A 241 -0.07 14.59 -3.32
C LYS A 241 -0.96 13.35 -3.49
N GLY A 242 -0.43 12.18 -3.17
CA GLY A 242 -1.12 10.90 -3.34
C GLY A 242 -2.12 10.58 -2.23
N PRO A 243 -2.71 9.36 -2.28
CA PRO A 243 -3.63 8.86 -1.27
C PRO A 243 -2.93 8.53 0.05
N VAL A 244 -3.69 8.65 1.14
CA VAL A 244 -3.34 8.15 2.48
C VAL A 244 -4.48 7.28 2.95
N MET A 245 -4.19 6.02 3.30
CA MET A 245 -5.16 5.01 3.71
C MET A 245 -4.80 4.41 5.07
N ALA A 246 -5.80 4.11 5.90
CA ALA A 246 -5.56 3.38 7.13
C ALA A 246 -5.49 1.87 6.88
N GLU A 247 -4.47 1.22 7.46
CA GLU A 247 -4.30 -0.23 7.43
C GLU A 247 -4.01 -0.82 8.83
N PRO A 248 -4.99 -0.77 9.75
CA PRO A 248 -4.77 -1.12 11.14
C PRO A 248 -4.82 -2.63 11.44
N PHE A 249 -5.22 -3.50 10.52
CA PHE A 249 -5.44 -4.94 10.73
C PHE A 249 -6.17 -5.25 12.06
N SER A 250 -7.17 -4.42 12.38
CA SER A 250 -7.87 -4.48 13.66
C SER A 250 -9.04 -5.47 13.62
N LYS A 251 -8.94 -6.52 14.45
CA LYS A 251 -10.06 -7.46 14.65
C LYS A 251 -11.33 -6.71 15.11
N ARG A 252 -11.19 -5.72 15.99
CA ARG A 252 -12.30 -4.89 16.49
C ARG A 252 -13.04 -4.21 15.32
N LEU A 253 -12.33 -3.67 14.33
CA LEU A 253 -12.97 -3.05 13.16
C LEU A 253 -13.68 -4.07 12.28
N SER A 254 -13.07 -5.24 12.06
CA SER A 254 -13.66 -6.29 11.22
C SER A 254 -14.95 -6.91 11.81
N GLU A 255 -15.16 -6.74 13.11
CA GLU A 255 -16.37 -7.17 13.84
C GLU A 255 -17.45 -6.08 13.94
N MET A 256 -17.13 -4.84 13.54
CA MET A 256 -18.10 -3.74 13.52
C MET A 256 -19.01 -3.77 12.30
N PRO A 257 -20.23 -3.22 12.39
CA PRO A 257 -21.00 -2.87 11.20
C PRO A 257 -20.19 -1.98 10.25
N PRO A 258 -20.29 -2.15 8.92
CA PRO A 258 -19.47 -1.44 7.93
C PRO A 258 -19.50 0.09 8.07
N ASP A 259 -20.65 0.66 8.35
CA ASP A 259 -20.83 2.10 8.54
C ASP A 259 -20.08 2.64 9.78
N GLN A 260 -20.05 1.87 10.85
CA GLN A 260 -19.31 2.21 12.06
C GLN A 260 -17.79 2.06 11.84
N ALA A 261 -17.35 0.97 11.21
CA ALA A 261 -15.93 0.76 10.91
C ALA A 261 -15.36 1.90 10.05
N VAL A 262 -16.07 2.29 8.99
CA VAL A 262 -15.65 3.41 8.13
C VAL A 262 -15.66 4.75 8.89
N ALA A 263 -16.67 5.03 9.71
CA ALA A 263 -16.76 6.26 10.47
C ALA A 263 -15.64 6.39 11.55
N VAL A 264 -15.32 5.30 12.24
CA VAL A 264 -14.22 5.27 13.22
C VAL A 264 -12.88 5.47 12.54
N THR A 265 -12.65 4.81 11.38
CA THR A 265 -11.43 4.96 10.59
C THR A 265 -11.26 6.39 10.07
N ALA A 266 -12.32 7.01 9.57
CA ALA A 266 -12.26 8.39 9.10
C ALA A 266 -11.87 9.37 10.23
N LYS A 267 -12.44 9.21 11.42
CA LYS A 267 -12.08 10.01 12.60
C LYS A 267 -10.62 9.80 13.03
N ALA A 268 -10.13 8.57 12.96
CA ALA A 268 -8.75 8.25 13.30
C ALA A 268 -7.77 8.94 12.36
N ILE A 269 -7.98 8.86 11.04
CA ILE A 269 -7.15 9.58 10.05
C ILE A 269 -7.24 11.09 10.28
N GLU A 270 -8.44 11.63 10.51
CA GLU A 270 -8.65 13.08 10.77
C GLU A 270 -7.86 13.56 11.98
N SER A 271 -7.77 12.76 13.05
CA SER A 271 -7.07 13.15 14.30
C SER A 271 -5.56 13.36 14.12
N VAL A 272 -4.97 12.73 13.10
CA VAL A 272 -3.52 12.82 12.78
C VAL A 272 -3.24 13.63 11.51
N TRP A 273 -4.29 14.13 10.84
CA TRP A 273 -4.13 14.90 9.61
C TRP A 273 -3.41 16.24 9.89
N PRO A 274 -2.43 16.67 9.06
CA PRO A 274 -1.72 17.94 9.20
C PRO A 274 -2.62 19.17 9.17
#